data_bd0612a2571841ad8a9a439c485c96ea
#
_entry.id   bd0612a2571841ad8a9a439c485c96ea
#
_cell.length_a   1.000
_cell.length_b   1.000
_cell.length_c   1.000
_cell.angle_alpha   90.00
_cell.angle_beta   90.00
_cell.angle_gamma   90.00
#
_symmetry.space_group_name_H-M   'P 1'
#
loop_
_entity.id
_entity.type
_entity.pdbx_description
1 polymer ?
#
loop_
_entity_poly.entity_id
_entity_poly.type
_entity_poly.pdbx_seq_one_letter_code
_entity_poly.pdbx_strand_id
1 'polypeptide(L)'
;MPSIIEGYNYDIFISYRQKDNKGDRWVSQFVEALKTELESTFKEEISIYFDINPHDGLLETHDVDESLKEKLKCLIFVPIISRTYCDPKSFAWEHEFKTFVERSSEDQYGMKVKLPNGNVASRILPIVIYDLDKQDIKLCESVLGGLLRGVEFIYKEPGVNKPLTYDDDEKKNLNGTKHRIQINKVANSIKEILEGMTTETSEAIPENKKHLMKDKPYLKEKSIIVLPFEDISPGKDNEYFSDGLTEEI
;
A
#
# COMPACT_ATOMS: atom_id res chain seq x y z
N MET A 1 7.80 13.59 14.01
CA MET A 1 8.86 12.67 14.44
C MET A 1 9.52 12.08 13.20
N PRO A 2 10.78 11.65 13.24
CA PRO A 2 11.38 10.92 12.12
C PRO A 2 10.72 9.55 11.94
N SER A 3 10.93 8.94 10.77
CA SER A 3 10.48 7.58 10.47
C SER A 3 11.09 6.54 11.42
N ILE A 4 10.42 5.41 11.59
CA ILE A 4 10.93 4.25 12.37
C ILE A 4 12.16 3.60 11.71
N ILE A 5 12.42 3.86 10.43
CA ILE A 5 13.61 3.40 9.71
C ILE A 5 14.51 4.61 9.40
N GLU A 6 15.77 4.51 9.77
CA GLU A 6 16.76 5.54 9.51
C GLU A 6 16.94 5.81 8.01
N GLY A 7 17.08 7.08 7.64
CA GLY A 7 17.20 7.52 6.23
C GLY A 7 15.88 7.95 5.59
N TYR A 8 14.75 7.78 6.27
CA TYR A 8 13.45 8.27 5.84
C TYR A 8 12.92 9.36 6.76
N ASN A 9 12.17 10.30 6.18
CA ASN A 9 11.62 11.42 6.94
C ASN A 9 10.25 11.08 7.54
N TYR A 10 9.49 10.23 6.86
CA TYR A 10 8.16 9.79 7.28
C TYR A 10 7.98 8.29 7.02
N ASP A 11 7.13 7.65 7.80
CA ASP A 11 6.72 6.27 7.54
C ASP A 11 5.67 6.23 6.44
N ILE A 12 4.74 7.17 6.46
CA ILE A 12 3.61 7.23 5.54
C ILE A 12 3.50 8.63 4.94
N PHE A 13 3.29 8.69 3.62
CA PHE A 13 2.92 9.90 2.90
C PHE A 13 1.51 9.74 2.32
N ILE A 14 0.58 10.61 2.71
CA ILE A 14 -0.78 10.64 2.17
C ILE A 14 -0.85 11.65 1.02
N SER A 15 -1.03 11.14 -0.19
CA SER A 15 -1.20 11.95 -1.40
C SER A 15 -2.66 12.02 -1.81
N TYR A 16 -3.17 13.21 -2.08
CA TYR A 16 -4.56 13.40 -2.45
C TYR A 16 -4.79 14.69 -3.26
N ARG A 17 -5.89 14.76 -3.96
CA ARG A 17 -6.35 16.01 -4.56
C ARG A 17 -7.11 16.85 -3.53
N GLN A 18 -6.72 18.10 -3.36
CA GLN A 18 -7.37 19.02 -2.41
C GLN A 18 -8.86 19.16 -2.64
N LYS A 19 -9.32 18.98 -3.90
CA LYS A 19 -10.75 18.97 -4.23
C LYS A 19 -11.50 17.86 -3.49
N ASP A 20 -10.85 16.73 -3.24
CA ASP A 20 -11.45 15.56 -2.59
C ASP A 20 -11.56 15.72 -1.07
N ASN A 21 -10.90 16.73 -0.50
CA ASN A 21 -11.01 17.07 0.92
C ASN A 21 -11.89 18.32 1.17
N LYS A 22 -12.63 18.77 0.17
CA LYS A 22 -13.62 19.84 0.34
C LYS A 22 -14.96 19.27 0.82
N GLY A 23 -15.79 20.11 1.39
CA GLY A 23 -17.09 19.69 1.95
C GLY A 23 -16.91 18.89 3.23
N ASP A 24 -17.19 17.61 3.19
CA ASP A 24 -17.17 16.72 4.35
C ASP A 24 -15.76 16.43 4.92
N ARG A 25 -14.73 16.97 4.30
CA ARG A 25 -13.32 16.78 4.72
C ARG A 25 -12.96 15.29 4.87
N TRP A 26 -13.41 14.48 3.94
CA TRP A 26 -13.29 13.02 3.99
C TRP A 26 -11.84 12.56 4.21
N VAL A 27 -10.87 13.14 3.49
CA VAL A 27 -9.45 12.76 3.63
C VAL A 27 -8.93 13.06 5.03
N SER A 28 -9.31 14.21 5.62
CA SER A 28 -8.94 14.55 7.00
C SER A 28 -9.52 13.55 8.00
N GLN A 29 -10.79 13.16 7.85
CA GLN A 29 -11.44 12.16 8.71
C GLN A 29 -10.80 10.78 8.56
N PHE A 30 -10.45 10.40 7.33
CA PHE A 30 -9.70 9.16 7.06
C PHE A 30 -8.36 9.15 7.77
N VAL A 31 -7.58 10.23 7.69
CA VAL A 31 -6.26 10.32 8.33
C VAL A 31 -6.37 10.28 9.85
N GLU A 32 -7.37 10.95 10.44
CA GLU A 32 -7.62 10.88 11.90
C GLU A 32 -7.99 9.46 12.35
N ALA A 33 -8.87 8.80 11.61
CA ALA A 33 -9.26 7.41 11.90
C ALA A 33 -8.08 6.44 11.74
N LEU A 34 -7.25 6.64 10.69
CA LEU A 34 -6.05 5.84 10.45
C LEU A 34 -5.02 6.03 11.56
N LYS A 35 -4.75 7.27 12.01
CA LYS A 35 -3.84 7.53 13.14
C LYS A 35 -4.26 6.79 14.38
N THR A 36 -5.53 6.89 14.76
CA THR A 36 -6.09 6.19 15.92
C THR A 36 -5.91 4.66 15.82
N GLU A 37 -6.13 4.11 14.64
CA GLU A 37 -5.96 2.66 14.41
C GLU A 37 -4.48 2.24 14.46
N LEU A 38 -3.57 3.07 13.93
CA LEU A 38 -2.13 2.80 13.98
C LEU A 38 -1.59 2.86 15.42
N GLU A 39 -2.04 3.80 16.25
CA GLU A 39 -1.71 3.87 17.68
C GLU A 39 -2.07 2.59 18.44
N SER A 40 -3.16 1.93 18.04
CA SER A 40 -3.56 0.63 18.62
C SER A 40 -2.83 -0.56 18.02
N THR A 41 -2.27 -0.41 16.80
CA THR A 41 -1.63 -1.49 16.04
C THR A 41 -0.13 -1.59 16.31
N PHE A 42 0.52 -0.44 16.55
CA PHE A 42 1.96 -0.33 16.76
C PHE A 42 2.29 0.09 18.19
N LYS A 43 3.46 -0.33 18.68
CA LYS A 43 4.02 0.14 19.94
C LYS A 43 4.75 1.47 19.79
N GLU A 44 5.26 1.73 18.60
CA GLU A 44 6.00 2.93 18.22
C GLU A 44 5.06 3.88 17.50
N GLU A 45 5.32 5.17 17.61
CA GLU A 45 4.53 6.18 16.91
C GLU A 45 4.90 6.19 15.42
N ILE A 46 3.92 5.97 14.57
CA ILE A 46 4.06 5.98 13.11
C ILE A 46 3.91 7.42 12.59
N SER A 47 4.93 7.92 11.94
CA SER A 47 4.97 9.27 11.38
C SER A 47 4.21 9.34 10.06
N ILE A 48 3.21 10.25 9.98
CA ILE A 48 2.39 10.44 8.79
C ILE A 48 2.58 11.88 8.28
N TYR A 49 3.01 12.01 7.03
CA TYR A 49 2.91 13.27 6.32
C TYR A 49 1.52 13.41 5.66
N PHE A 50 0.83 14.47 6.01
CA PHE A 50 -0.46 14.84 5.46
C PHE A 50 -0.54 16.37 5.37
N ASP A 51 -0.59 16.88 4.16
CA ASP A 51 -0.66 18.31 3.91
C ASP A 51 -2.12 18.80 3.96
N ILE A 52 -2.46 19.53 5.01
CA ILE A 52 -3.78 20.13 5.18
C ILE A 52 -3.86 21.49 4.48
N ASN A 53 -2.73 22.17 4.32
CA ASN A 53 -2.66 23.51 3.75
C ASN A 53 -2.01 23.49 2.36
N PRO A 54 -2.66 24.11 1.34
CA PRO A 54 -2.08 24.20 -0.01
C PRO A 54 -0.72 24.87 -0.07
N HIS A 55 -0.39 25.64 0.95
CA HIS A 55 0.86 26.38 1.03
C HIS A 55 1.81 25.86 2.11
N ASP A 56 1.45 24.83 2.87
CA ASP A 56 2.25 24.08 3.85
C ASP A 56 3.25 24.93 4.65
N GLY A 57 2.92 26.19 4.92
CA GLY A 57 3.81 27.15 5.58
C GLY A 57 5.08 27.45 4.79
N LEU A 58 5.18 27.04 3.52
CA LEU A 58 6.30 27.39 2.67
C LEU A 58 6.24 28.88 2.34
N LEU A 59 7.32 29.57 2.62
CA LEU A 59 7.51 30.95 2.21
C LEU A 59 7.79 30.97 0.68
N GLU A 60 7.51 32.09 0.05
CA GLU A 60 7.79 32.31 -1.39
C GLU A 60 9.27 32.10 -1.77
N THR A 61 10.16 32.08 -0.78
CA THR A 61 11.59 31.83 -0.94
C THR A 61 11.96 30.35 -0.87
N HIS A 62 11.02 29.46 -0.52
CA HIS A 62 11.31 28.04 -0.40
C HIS A 62 11.23 27.36 -1.77
N ASP A 63 12.19 26.49 -2.04
CA ASP A 63 12.13 25.59 -3.17
C ASP A 63 11.10 24.50 -2.90
N VAL A 64 9.95 24.61 -3.59
CA VAL A 64 8.82 23.69 -3.42
C VAL A 64 9.21 22.29 -3.86
N ASP A 65 9.95 22.17 -4.97
CA ASP A 65 10.34 20.87 -5.54
C ASP A 65 11.33 20.16 -4.62
N GLU A 66 12.31 20.85 -4.06
CA GLU A 66 13.27 20.24 -3.14
C GLU A 66 12.60 19.87 -1.81
N SER A 67 11.75 20.74 -1.28
CA SER A 67 10.97 20.48 -0.08
C SER A 67 10.04 19.26 -0.24
N LEU A 68 9.41 19.12 -1.39
CA LEU A 68 8.57 17.96 -1.70
C LEU A 68 9.39 16.67 -1.84
N LYS A 69 10.56 16.74 -2.48
CA LYS A 69 11.46 15.60 -2.57
C LYS A 69 11.87 15.07 -1.19
N GLU A 70 12.16 15.95 -0.24
CA GLU A 70 12.46 15.53 1.14
C GLU A 70 11.24 14.89 1.82
N LYS A 71 10.04 15.41 1.62
CA LYS A 71 8.81 14.85 2.17
C LYS A 71 8.46 13.47 1.56
N LEU A 72 8.80 13.25 0.29
CA LEU A 72 8.64 11.98 -0.41
C LEU A 72 9.68 10.91 -0.01
N LYS A 73 10.65 11.22 0.85
CA LYS A 73 11.47 10.22 1.54
C LYS A 73 10.64 9.52 2.61
N CYS A 74 9.70 8.70 2.18
CA CYS A 74 8.79 7.95 3.04
C CYS A 74 8.86 6.45 2.74
N LEU A 75 8.46 5.64 3.70
CA LEU A 75 8.45 4.18 3.56
C LEU A 75 7.28 3.71 2.72
N ILE A 76 6.10 4.26 2.96
CA ILE A 76 4.84 3.86 2.32
C ILE A 76 4.16 5.11 1.73
N PHE A 77 3.74 5.01 0.49
CA PHE A 77 2.97 6.03 -0.19
C PHE A 77 1.50 5.61 -0.32
N VAL A 78 0.60 6.44 0.18
CA VAL A 78 -0.84 6.18 0.22
C VAL A 78 -1.58 7.19 -0.65
N PRO A 79 -1.79 6.92 -1.94
CA PRO A 79 -2.58 7.79 -2.80
C PRO A 79 -4.08 7.57 -2.56
N ILE A 80 -4.80 8.65 -2.36
CA ILE A 80 -6.26 8.67 -2.30
C ILE A 80 -6.80 8.80 -3.72
N ILE A 81 -7.13 7.68 -4.33
CA ILE A 81 -7.51 7.60 -5.73
C ILE A 81 -8.98 7.99 -5.94
N SER A 82 -9.18 9.05 -6.68
CA SER A 82 -10.46 9.55 -7.15
C SER A 82 -10.38 9.87 -8.64
N ARG A 83 -11.50 10.20 -9.29
CA ARG A 83 -11.50 10.70 -10.67
C ARG A 83 -10.69 11.98 -10.82
N THR A 84 -10.69 12.83 -9.79
CA THR A 84 -9.93 14.10 -9.83
C THR A 84 -8.45 13.88 -9.58
N TYR A 85 -8.07 12.80 -8.87
CA TYR A 85 -6.69 12.39 -8.68
C TYR A 85 -6.08 11.87 -9.98
N CYS A 86 -6.84 11.11 -10.77
CA CYS A 86 -6.43 10.56 -12.07
C CYS A 86 -6.30 11.61 -13.18
N ASP A 87 -5.86 12.81 -12.85
CA ASP A 87 -5.57 13.90 -13.79
C ASP A 87 -4.05 14.06 -13.95
N PRO A 88 -3.47 13.68 -15.12
CA PRO A 88 -2.03 13.78 -15.36
C PRO A 88 -1.42 15.17 -15.20
N LYS A 89 -2.27 16.23 -15.27
CA LYS A 89 -1.83 17.62 -15.09
C LYS A 89 -1.90 18.06 -13.63
N SER A 90 -2.37 17.19 -12.74
CA SER A 90 -2.47 17.54 -11.33
C SER A 90 -1.14 17.48 -10.62
N PHE A 91 -0.92 18.36 -9.65
CA PHE A 91 0.28 18.37 -8.84
C PHE A 91 0.50 17.02 -8.12
N ALA A 92 -0.53 16.48 -7.47
CA ALA A 92 -0.46 15.20 -6.77
C ALA A 92 -0.08 14.03 -7.70
N TRP A 93 -0.58 14.05 -8.95
CA TRP A 93 -0.22 13.01 -9.92
C TRP A 93 1.21 13.14 -10.41
N GLU A 94 1.59 14.33 -10.88
CA GLU A 94 2.87 14.54 -11.56
C GLU A 94 4.04 14.61 -10.57
N HIS A 95 3.89 15.38 -9.49
CA HIS A 95 4.99 15.68 -8.58
C HIS A 95 5.04 14.77 -7.34
N GLU A 96 3.93 14.12 -6.95
CA GLU A 96 3.93 13.21 -5.81
C GLU A 96 3.94 11.76 -6.26
N PHE A 97 2.90 11.31 -6.98
CA PHE A 97 2.72 9.91 -7.34
C PHE A 97 3.82 9.38 -8.26
N LYS A 98 4.04 10.03 -9.40
CA LYS A 98 5.10 9.60 -10.32
C LYS A 98 6.49 9.70 -9.70
N THR A 99 6.77 10.81 -9.02
CA THR A 99 8.07 11.03 -8.35
C THR A 99 8.34 9.96 -7.31
N PHE A 100 7.33 9.55 -6.52
CA PHE A 100 7.52 8.46 -5.57
C PHE A 100 7.81 7.13 -6.28
N VAL A 101 7.09 6.80 -7.36
CA VAL A 101 7.34 5.58 -8.15
C VAL A 101 8.77 5.54 -8.69
N GLU A 102 9.25 6.62 -9.27
CA GLU A 102 10.61 6.73 -9.79
C GLU A 102 11.66 6.54 -8.69
N ARG A 103 11.54 7.29 -7.60
CA ARG A 103 12.50 7.24 -6.48
C ARG A 103 12.51 5.90 -5.74
N SER A 104 11.33 5.33 -5.49
CA SER A 104 11.24 4.04 -4.82
C SER A 104 11.81 2.88 -5.63
N SER A 105 11.91 3.04 -6.96
CA SER A 105 12.56 2.04 -7.81
C SER A 105 14.08 2.03 -7.65
N GLU A 106 14.66 3.12 -7.17
CA GLU A 106 16.10 3.33 -7.03
C GLU A 106 16.56 3.19 -5.56
N ASP A 107 15.65 3.17 -4.61
CA ASP A 107 16.01 3.06 -3.20
C ASP A 107 16.32 1.61 -2.77
N GLN A 108 16.85 1.45 -1.56
CA GLN A 108 17.31 0.15 -1.05
C GLN A 108 16.21 -0.93 -0.95
N TYR A 109 14.94 -0.55 -0.83
CA TYR A 109 13.82 -1.49 -0.72
C TYR A 109 13.11 -1.73 -2.07
N GLY A 110 13.30 -0.84 -3.05
CA GLY A 110 12.54 -0.88 -4.29
C GLY A 110 11.05 -0.60 -4.08
N MET A 111 10.27 -0.81 -5.13
CA MET A 111 8.81 -0.65 -5.12
C MET A 111 8.07 -1.78 -4.37
N LYS A 112 8.70 -2.93 -4.24
CA LYS A 112 8.08 -4.17 -3.74
C LYS A 112 8.92 -4.75 -2.61
N VAL A 113 8.25 -5.05 -1.51
CA VAL A 113 8.84 -5.61 -0.28
C VAL A 113 8.40 -7.06 -0.14
N LYS A 114 9.33 -7.94 0.20
CA LYS A 114 9.02 -9.32 0.53
C LYS A 114 8.53 -9.41 1.97
N LEU A 115 7.33 -9.93 2.14
CA LEU A 115 6.72 -10.09 3.46
C LEU A 115 7.24 -11.34 4.18
N PRO A 116 7.18 -11.38 5.53
CA PRO A 116 7.60 -12.55 6.30
C PRO A 116 6.87 -13.85 5.94
N ASN A 117 5.63 -13.73 5.43
CA ASN A 117 4.83 -14.87 4.97
C ASN A 117 5.20 -15.36 3.55
N GLY A 118 6.23 -14.77 2.92
CA GLY A 118 6.68 -15.09 1.57
C GLY A 118 5.95 -14.34 0.45
N ASN A 119 4.89 -13.63 0.74
CA ASN A 119 4.20 -12.78 -0.25
C ASN A 119 5.03 -11.53 -0.57
N VAL A 120 4.63 -10.83 -1.63
CA VAL A 120 5.24 -9.56 -2.04
C VAL A 120 4.18 -8.46 -1.97
N ALA A 121 4.46 -7.42 -1.21
CA ALA A 121 3.62 -6.24 -1.10
C ALA A 121 4.22 -5.05 -1.87
N SER A 122 3.37 -4.13 -2.31
CA SER A 122 3.78 -2.84 -2.84
C SER A 122 3.92 -1.82 -1.70
N ARG A 123 4.91 -0.95 -1.78
CA ARG A 123 5.04 0.23 -0.92
C ARG A 123 4.03 1.33 -1.27
N ILE A 124 3.33 1.18 -2.38
CA ILE A 124 2.19 2.02 -2.72
C ILE A 124 0.91 1.29 -2.32
N LEU A 125 0.14 1.89 -1.42
CA LEU A 125 -1.12 1.37 -0.91
C LEU A 125 -2.28 2.28 -1.35
N PRO A 126 -2.89 2.05 -2.53
CA PRO A 126 -3.96 2.88 -3.03
C PRO A 126 -5.23 2.78 -2.18
N ILE A 127 -5.85 3.92 -1.90
CA ILE A 127 -7.16 4.04 -1.27
C ILE A 127 -8.13 4.56 -2.31
N VAL A 128 -9.08 3.74 -2.74
CA VAL A 128 -10.01 4.08 -3.82
C VAL A 128 -11.33 4.57 -3.21
N ILE A 129 -11.71 5.82 -3.50
CA ILE A 129 -12.85 6.49 -2.87
C ILE A 129 -14.04 6.72 -3.81
N TYR A 130 -13.89 6.45 -5.09
CA TYR A 130 -14.93 6.47 -6.11
C TYR A 130 -14.78 5.31 -7.07
N ASP A 131 -15.87 4.88 -7.67
CA ASP A 131 -15.82 3.97 -8.80
C ASP A 131 -15.17 4.68 -10.00
N LEU A 132 -14.06 4.13 -10.45
CA LEU A 132 -13.24 4.67 -11.52
C LEU A 132 -13.69 4.11 -12.86
N ASP A 133 -13.56 4.90 -13.90
CA ASP A 133 -13.74 4.38 -15.24
C ASP A 133 -12.49 3.59 -15.73
N LYS A 134 -12.65 2.92 -16.87
CA LYS A 134 -11.58 2.08 -17.43
C LYS A 134 -10.33 2.88 -17.86
N GLN A 135 -10.49 4.16 -18.15
CA GLN A 135 -9.36 5.01 -18.57
C GLN A 135 -8.54 5.41 -17.35
N ASP A 136 -9.19 5.81 -16.27
CA ASP A 136 -8.55 6.14 -15.00
C ASP A 136 -7.81 4.94 -14.41
N ILE A 137 -8.44 3.74 -14.44
CA ILE A 137 -7.79 2.50 -13.99
C ILE A 137 -6.51 2.25 -14.80
N LYS A 138 -6.59 2.26 -16.13
CA LYS A 138 -5.42 2.05 -16.99
C LYS A 138 -4.32 3.08 -16.78
N LEU A 139 -4.71 4.33 -16.50
CA LEU A 139 -3.76 5.39 -16.22
C LEU A 139 -2.99 5.11 -14.93
N CYS A 140 -3.69 4.71 -13.85
CA CYS A 140 -3.04 4.28 -12.59
C CYS A 140 -2.13 3.07 -12.82
N GLU A 141 -2.62 2.06 -13.53
CA GLU A 141 -1.86 0.82 -13.82
C GLU A 141 -0.59 1.09 -14.63
N SER A 142 -0.64 2.05 -15.54
CA SER A 142 0.54 2.45 -16.33
C SER A 142 1.66 3.04 -15.48
N VAL A 143 1.32 3.78 -14.43
CA VAL A 143 2.30 4.35 -13.49
C VAL A 143 2.79 3.29 -12.49
N LEU A 144 1.88 2.44 -11.99
CA LEU A 144 2.21 1.38 -11.03
C LEU A 144 3.03 0.22 -11.65
N GLY A 145 3.04 0.11 -12.96
CA GLY A 145 3.64 -1.04 -13.66
C GLY A 145 2.93 -2.37 -13.34
N GLY A 146 1.64 -2.32 -12.99
CA GLY A 146 0.85 -3.49 -12.62
C GLY A 146 -0.61 -3.14 -12.33
N LEU A 147 -1.40 -4.15 -11.94
CA LEU A 147 -2.82 -3.97 -11.66
C LEU A 147 -3.07 -3.01 -10.49
N LEU A 148 -4.06 -2.13 -10.63
CA LEU A 148 -4.52 -1.26 -9.55
C LEU A 148 -5.23 -2.12 -8.48
N ARG A 149 -4.54 -2.39 -7.40
CA ARG A 149 -5.09 -3.04 -6.21
C ARG A 149 -5.02 -2.09 -5.04
N GLY A 150 -6.14 -1.84 -4.41
CA GLY A 150 -6.22 -0.91 -3.28
C GLY A 150 -7.34 -1.28 -2.33
N VAL A 151 -7.43 -0.56 -1.20
CA VAL A 151 -8.54 -0.67 -0.27
C VAL A 151 -9.65 0.25 -0.71
N GLU A 152 -10.86 -0.29 -0.91
CA GLU A 152 -12.00 0.46 -1.39
C GLU A 152 -12.77 1.10 -0.24
N PHE A 153 -12.90 2.41 -0.28
CA PHE A 153 -13.77 3.22 0.58
C PHE A 153 -14.87 3.84 -0.27
N ILE A 154 -15.69 2.98 -0.89
CA ILE A 154 -16.75 3.39 -1.81
C ILE A 154 -18.10 3.00 -1.23
N TYR A 155 -19.00 3.97 -1.12
CA TYR A 155 -20.40 3.74 -0.86
C TYR A 155 -21.16 3.74 -2.20
N LYS A 156 -21.78 2.59 -2.51
CA LYS A 156 -22.50 2.36 -3.77
C LYS A 156 -23.95 2.01 -3.50
N GLU A 157 -24.84 2.76 -4.11
CA GLU A 157 -26.26 2.45 -4.24
C GLU A 157 -26.72 2.84 -5.66
N PRO A 158 -27.89 2.42 -6.10
CA PRO A 158 -28.41 2.85 -7.37
C PRO A 158 -28.43 4.40 -7.48
N GLY A 159 -27.63 4.94 -8.42
CA GLY A 159 -27.46 6.37 -8.60
C GLY A 159 -26.52 7.08 -7.61
N VAL A 160 -25.89 6.35 -6.67
CA VAL A 160 -24.96 6.91 -5.68
C VAL A 160 -23.56 6.29 -5.83
N ASN A 161 -22.57 7.15 -5.95
CA ASN A 161 -21.14 6.78 -5.98
C ASN A 161 -20.37 7.89 -5.24
N LYS A 162 -20.05 7.64 -3.98
CA LYS A 162 -19.39 8.61 -3.09
C LYS A 162 -18.40 7.92 -2.16
N PRO A 163 -17.47 8.66 -1.53
CA PRO A 163 -16.63 8.11 -0.49
C PRO A 163 -17.47 7.53 0.65
N LEU A 164 -17.04 6.36 1.15
CA LEU A 164 -17.67 5.72 2.30
C LEU A 164 -17.26 6.48 3.57
N THR A 165 -18.25 6.98 4.32
CA THR A 165 -18.04 7.65 5.59
C THR A 165 -18.41 6.75 6.77
N TYR A 166 -18.04 7.17 7.98
CA TYR A 166 -18.42 6.47 9.21
C TYR A 166 -19.94 6.43 9.40
N ASP A 167 -20.64 7.52 8.99
CA ASP A 167 -22.08 7.73 9.20
C ASP A 167 -22.97 7.17 8.08
N ASP A 168 -22.37 6.47 7.09
CA ASP A 168 -23.16 5.91 6.00
C ASP A 168 -24.04 4.76 6.46
N ASP A 169 -25.28 4.79 6.02
CA ASP A 169 -26.43 3.89 6.24
C ASP A 169 -26.23 2.80 7.31
N GLU A 170 -26.78 3.02 8.48
CA GLU A 170 -26.70 2.10 9.64
C GLU A 170 -27.16 0.67 9.32
N LYS A 171 -28.12 0.50 8.40
CA LYS A 171 -28.64 -0.83 8.01
C LYS A 171 -27.61 -1.62 7.18
N LYS A 172 -26.82 -0.93 6.37
CA LYS A 172 -25.81 -1.54 5.50
C LYS A 172 -24.41 -1.47 6.08
N ASN A 173 -24.15 -0.48 6.91
CA ASN A 173 -22.85 -0.21 7.51
C ASN A 173 -22.76 -0.61 9.00
N LEU A 174 -23.84 -1.07 9.61
CA LEU A 174 -23.88 -1.54 10.99
C LEU A 174 -23.06 -0.65 11.95
N ASN A 175 -23.48 0.60 12.12
CA ASN A 175 -22.81 1.59 12.99
C ASN A 175 -21.37 1.91 12.57
N GLY A 176 -21.12 2.07 11.29
CA GLY A 176 -19.81 2.38 10.77
C GLY A 176 -18.86 1.18 10.68
N THR A 177 -19.34 -0.03 10.87
CA THR A 177 -18.51 -1.25 10.86
C THR A 177 -17.74 -1.41 9.56
N LYS A 178 -18.38 -1.16 8.40
CA LYS A 178 -17.70 -1.27 7.11
C LYS A 178 -16.54 -0.29 7.01
N HIS A 179 -16.72 0.98 7.38
CA HIS A 179 -15.65 1.97 7.39
C HIS A 179 -14.52 1.55 8.34
N ARG A 180 -14.83 1.13 9.57
CA ARG A 180 -13.82 0.68 10.55
C ARG A 180 -13.05 -0.54 10.06
N ILE A 181 -13.73 -1.52 9.43
CA ILE A 181 -13.07 -2.69 8.84
C ILE A 181 -12.07 -2.25 7.75
N GLN A 182 -12.42 -1.29 6.91
CA GLN A 182 -11.51 -0.80 5.89
C GLN A 182 -10.32 -0.04 6.48
N ILE A 183 -10.52 0.79 7.50
CA ILE A 183 -9.42 1.44 8.23
C ILE A 183 -8.48 0.39 8.84
N ASN A 184 -9.01 -0.63 9.51
CA ASN A 184 -8.20 -1.72 10.08
C ASN A 184 -7.43 -2.49 9.00
N LYS A 185 -8.02 -2.75 7.83
CA LYS A 185 -7.29 -3.35 6.69
C LYS A 185 -6.11 -2.49 6.25
N VAL A 186 -6.28 -1.17 6.17
CA VAL A 186 -5.19 -0.25 5.82
C VAL A 186 -4.08 -0.33 6.86
N ALA A 187 -4.40 -0.24 8.15
CA ALA A 187 -3.42 -0.33 9.23
C ALA A 187 -2.65 -1.67 9.22
N ASN A 188 -3.34 -2.80 9.02
CA ASN A 188 -2.71 -4.10 8.91
C ASN A 188 -1.82 -4.23 7.67
N SER A 189 -2.24 -3.69 6.52
CA SER A 189 -1.39 -3.66 5.32
C SER A 189 -0.12 -2.84 5.53
N ILE A 190 -0.23 -1.69 6.20
CA ILE A 190 0.92 -0.87 6.59
C ILE A 190 1.85 -1.67 7.50
N LYS A 191 1.30 -2.35 8.50
CA LYS A 191 2.07 -3.19 9.43
C LYS A 191 2.86 -4.26 8.69
N GLU A 192 2.22 -5.03 7.82
CA GLU A 192 2.90 -6.07 7.04
C GLU A 192 4.04 -5.52 6.19
N ILE A 193 3.84 -4.36 5.53
CA ILE A 193 4.89 -3.73 4.72
C ILE A 193 6.07 -3.30 5.58
N LEU A 194 5.82 -2.63 6.71
CA LEU A 194 6.87 -2.16 7.61
C LEU A 194 7.63 -3.33 8.25
N GLU A 195 6.96 -4.41 8.66
CA GLU A 195 7.59 -5.62 9.15
C GLU A 195 8.48 -6.29 8.08
N GLY A 196 8.03 -6.31 6.82
CA GLY A 196 8.84 -6.80 5.70
C GLY A 196 10.12 -5.99 5.52
N MET A 197 10.02 -4.66 5.56
CA MET A 197 11.18 -3.77 5.41
C MET A 197 12.17 -3.89 6.56
N THR A 198 11.70 -4.01 7.81
CA THR A 198 12.58 -4.17 8.98
C THR A 198 13.28 -5.54 9.00
N THR A 199 12.63 -6.58 8.50
CA THR A 199 13.24 -7.92 8.40
C THR A 199 14.37 -7.95 7.37
N GLU A 200 14.19 -7.34 6.20
CA GLU A 200 15.23 -7.22 5.17
C GLU A 200 16.45 -6.46 5.69
N THR A 201 16.26 -5.43 6.51
CA THR A 201 17.35 -4.65 7.11
C THR A 201 18.16 -5.48 8.12
N SER A 202 17.51 -6.37 8.88
CA SER A 202 18.18 -7.23 9.86
C SER A 202 18.96 -8.39 9.22
N GLU A 203 18.62 -8.85 8.04
CA GLU A 203 19.36 -9.86 7.29
C GLU A 203 20.58 -9.27 6.55
N ALA A 204 20.64 -7.95 6.37
CA ALA A 204 21.73 -7.25 5.70
C ALA A 204 22.95 -6.95 6.59
N ILE A 205 22.97 -7.34 7.89
CA ILE A 205 24.11 -7.19 8.78
C ILE A 205 24.60 -8.55 9.25
N PRO A 206 25.57 -9.15 8.51
CA PRO A 206 26.62 -9.91 9.17
C PRO A 206 28.00 -9.53 8.68
N GLU A 207 28.56 -8.45 9.11
CA GLU A 207 30.00 -8.31 9.19
C GLU A 207 30.45 -8.63 10.61
N ASN A 208 30.64 -9.91 10.93
CA ASN A 208 31.74 -10.43 11.75
C ASN A 208 31.60 -11.94 12.04
N LYS A 209 31.66 -12.75 11.00
CA LYS A 209 32.12 -14.15 11.13
C LYS A 209 32.79 -14.63 9.83
N LYS A 210 33.84 -13.93 9.40
CA LYS A 210 34.86 -14.56 8.55
C LYS A 210 35.86 -15.21 9.47
N HIS A 211 35.59 -16.47 9.84
CA HIS A 211 36.63 -17.51 9.93
C HIS A 211 35.96 -18.87 10.16
N LEU A 212 36.34 -19.81 9.32
CA LEU A 212 36.03 -21.24 9.36
C LEU A 212 34.66 -21.67 8.82
N MET A 213 34.59 -21.86 7.50
CA MET A 213 34.28 -23.18 6.94
C MET A 213 34.52 -23.19 5.44
N LYS A 214 35.43 -24.06 5.01
CA LYS A 214 35.82 -24.33 3.63
C LYS A 214 34.64 -24.93 2.84
N ASP A 215 34.52 -24.46 1.62
CA ASP A 215 34.06 -25.13 0.40
C ASP A 215 33.07 -26.30 0.51
N LYS A 216 31.82 -26.04 0.26
CA LYS A 216 30.94 -26.94 -0.47
C LYS A 216 30.18 -26.12 -1.53
N PRO A 217 30.16 -26.53 -2.81
CA PRO A 217 29.39 -25.85 -3.84
C PRO A 217 27.90 -26.07 -3.55
N TYR A 218 27.18 -24.98 -3.31
CA TYR A 218 25.73 -24.99 -3.28
C TYR A 218 25.21 -25.22 -4.71
N LEU A 219 24.84 -26.46 -5.00
CA LEU A 219 23.92 -26.76 -6.09
C LEU A 219 22.61 -26.07 -5.74
N LYS A 220 22.17 -25.11 -6.58
CA LYS A 220 20.81 -24.58 -6.54
C LYS A 220 19.86 -25.71 -6.96
N GLU A 221 19.37 -26.46 -5.99
CA GLU A 221 18.26 -27.37 -6.24
C GLU A 221 17.01 -26.51 -6.53
N LYS A 222 16.51 -26.65 -7.74
CA LYS A 222 15.21 -26.12 -8.11
C LYS A 222 14.17 -27.02 -7.46
N SER A 223 13.49 -26.56 -6.41
CA SER A 223 12.37 -27.26 -5.82
C SER A 223 11.08 -26.89 -6.54
N ILE A 224 10.34 -27.88 -6.95
CA ILE A 224 8.98 -27.74 -7.50
C ILE A 224 8.03 -28.18 -6.39
N ILE A 225 7.06 -27.32 -6.05
CA ILE A 225 5.97 -27.67 -5.14
C ILE A 225 4.78 -28.04 -6.02
N VAL A 226 4.34 -29.28 -5.93
CA VAL A 226 3.10 -29.76 -6.55
C VAL A 226 2.02 -29.70 -5.48
N LEU A 227 0.97 -28.89 -5.73
CA LEU A 227 -0.19 -28.85 -4.86
C LEU A 227 -1.18 -29.94 -5.34
N PRO A 228 -1.74 -30.75 -4.43
CA PRO A 228 -2.76 -31.73 -4.81
C PRO A 228 -4.00 -31.01 -5.34
N PHE A 229 -4.54 -31.53 -6.41
CA PHE A 229 -5.81 -31.07 -6.96
C PHE A 229 -6.95 -31.67 -6.14
N GLU A 230 -7.92 -30.85 -5.71
CA GLU A 230 -9.11 -31.33 -5.04
C GLU A 230 -10.25 -31.45 -6.06
N ASP A 231 -10.92 -32.61 -6.09
CA ASP A 231 -12.10 -32.80 -6.93
C ASP A 231 -13.31 -32.07 -6.33
N ILE A 232 -13.69 -30.95 -6.96
CA ILE A 232 -14.85 -30.13 -6.59
C ILE A 232 -16.11 -30.45 -7.40
N SER A 233 -16.12 -31.54 -8.18
CA SER A 233 -17.28 -31.95 -8.92
C SER A 233 -18.42 -32.44 -7.99
N PRO A 234 -19.70 -32.24 -8.34
CA PRO A 234 -20.82 -32.59 -7.47
C PRO A 234 -20.93 -34.10 -7.13
N GLY A 235 -20.30 -34.97 -7.90
CA GLY A 235 -20.30 -36.41 -7.70
C GLY A 235 -19.00 -36.99 -7.15
N LYS A 236 -17.91 -36.17 -7.05
CA LYS A 236 -16.55 -36.62 -6.74
C LYS A 236 -16.09 -37.84 -7.61
N ASP A 237 -16.53 -37.87 -8.87
CA ASP A 237 -16.29 -39.00 -9.76
C ASP A 237 -14.90 -38.93 -10.45
N ASN A 238 -14.11 -37.88 -10.22
CA ASN A 238 -12.83 -37.64 -10.89
C ASN A 238 -11.62 -37.66 -9.93
N GLU A 239 -11.77 -38.26 -8.74
CA GLU A 239 -10.73 -38.36 -7.72
C GLU A 239 -9.47 -39.05 -8.28
N TYR A 240 -9.63 -40.09 -9.10
CA TYR A 240 -8.52 -40.78 -9.75
C TYR A 240 -7.72 -39.89 -10.73
N PHE A 241 -8.39 -38.87 -11.29
CA PHE A 241 -7.75 -37.93 -12.22
C PHE A 241 -6.91 -36.89 -11.48
N SER A 242 -7.41 -36.47 -10.32
CA SER A 242 -6.68 -35.55 -9.41
C SER A 242 -5.39 -36.19 -8.86
N ASP A 243 -5.48 -37.46 -8.46
CA ASP A 243 -4.35 -38.24 -7.96
C ASP A 243 -3.31 -38.50 -9.04
N GLY A 244 -3.77 -38.93 -10.25
CA GLY A 244 -2.89 -39.24 -11.37
C GLY A 244 -2.08 -38.00 -11.85
N LEU A 245 -2.69 -36.81 -11.87
CA LEU A 245 -1.96 -35.55 -12.21
C LEU A 245 -0.93 -35.14 -11.17
N THR A 246 -1.15 -35.51 -9.91
CA THR A 246 -0.23 -35.17 -8.82
C THR A 246 0.99 -36.10 -8.81
N GLU A 247 0.85 -37.33 -9.28
CA GLU A 247 1.95 -38.34 -9.33
C GLU A 247 2.86 -38.19 -10.56
N GLU A 248 2.40 -37.53 -11.65
CA GLU A 248 3.17 -37.41 -12.91
C GLU A 248 3.97 -36.10 -13.03
N ILE A 249 3.90 -35.16 -12.05
CA ILE A 249 4.64 -33.91 -12.04
C ILE A 249 5.80 -33.98 -11.05
#